data_9033f328ea3e378bffe89c99fb70a52b
#
_entry.id   9033f328ea3e378bffe89c99fb70a52b
#
_cell.length_a   1.000
_cell.length_b   1.000
_cell.length_c   1.000
_cell.angle_alpha   90.00
_cell.angle_beta   90.00
_cell.angle_gamma   90.00
#
_symmetry.space_group_name_H-M   'P 1'
#
loop_
_entity.id
_entity.type
_entity.pdbx_description
1 polymer ?
#
loop_
_entity_poly.entity_id
_entity_poly.type
_entity_poly.pdbx_seq_one_letter_code
_entity_poly.pdbx_strand_id
1 'polypeptide(L)'
;MRFPIALLVSALLLGGCATPATDARLTVGTTSVAQVRALYGQPTHVWPEADGGQTLEYTGQPFGTHCDMLRFDASGRLVARRDGLAPAERAKIVPGMTMEQVQRLIGKERTRIRYERTDEDVLDWNVVPPFSAMLLHFTVYFKDGVVEKTVEILVDPDRPRHIF
;
A
#
# COMPACT_ATOMS: atom_id res chain seq x y z
N MET A 1 9.49 22.41 57.20
CA MET A 1 8.78 21.43 56.35
C MET A 1 9.08 21.77 54.89
N ARG A 2 9.92 20.95 54.20
CA ARG A 2 10.33 21.17 52.80
C ARG A 2 9.72 20.03 52.01
N PHE A 3 8.78 20.33 51.11
CA PHE A 3 8.21 19.37 50.16
C PHE A 3 9.13 19.28 48.95
N PRO A 4 9.55 18.11 48.48
CA PRO A 4 10.21 17.94 47.22
C PRO A 4 9.20 17.97 46.08
N ILE A 5 9.39 18.88 45.15
CA ILE A 5 8.68 18.96 43.85
C ILE A 5 9.19 17.80 42.98
N ALA A 6 8.36 16.79 42.80
CA ALA A 6 8.62 15.72 41.84
C ALA A 6 8.40 16.25 40.40
N LEU A 7 9.49 16.43 39.66
CA LEU A 7 9.44 16.77 38.23
C LEU A 7 9.00 15.53 37.45
N LEU A 8 7.74 15.52 36.99
CA LEU A 8 7.24 14.53 36.05
C LEU A 8 7.78 14.90 34.66
N VAL A 9 8.82 14.22 34.21
CA VAL A 9 9.30 14.29 32.83
C VAL A 9 8.41 13.44 31.97
N SER A 10 7.41 14.06 31.31
CA SER A 10 6.63 13.44 30.23
C SER A 10 7.53 13.29 29.00
N ALA A 11 8.04 12.08 28.77
CA ALA A 11 8.69 11.74 27.51
C ALA A 11 7.62 11.68 26.42
N LEU A 12 7.48 12.74 25.62
CA LEU A 12 6.75 12.72 24.36
C LEU A 12 7.50 11.78 23.41
N LEU A 13 6.97 10.57 23.22
CA LEU A 13 7.37 9.68 22.16
C LEU A 13 6.88 10.28 20.82
N LEU A 14 7.76 11.01 20.14
CA LEU A 14 7.59 11.39 18.75
C LEU A 14 7.67 10.11 17.90
N GLY A 15 6.55 9.39 17.84
CA GLY A 15 6.36 8.29 16.91
C GLY A 15 6.29 8.83 15.49
N GLY A 16 7.41 8.91 14.78
CA GLY A 16 7.40 9.13 13.34
C GLY A 16 6.53 8.04 12.68
N CYS A 17 5.68 8.43 11.74
CA CYS A 17 4.85 7.50 10.96
C CYS A 17 5.74 6.64 10.04
N ALA A 18 6.41 5.63 10.60
CA ALA A 18 7.11 4.63 9.81
C ALA A 18 6.07 3.68 9.22
N THR A 19 6.15 3.43 7.91
CA THR A 19 5.32 2.40 7.27
C THR A 19 5.91 1.02 7.56
N PRO A 20 5.10 -0.06 7.54
CA PRO A 20 5.61 -1.42 7.78
C PRO A 20 6.78 -1.81 6.88
N ALA A 21 6.79 -1.42 5.60
CA ALA A 21 7.87 -1.77 4.70
C ALA A 21 9.22 -1.12 5.04
N THR A 22 9.22 0.02 5.76
CA THR A 22 10.44 0.77 6.11
C THR A 22 10.75 0.75 7.61
N ASP A 23 9.89 0.18 8.45
CA ASP A 23 10.07 0.16 9.90
C ASP A 23 11.30 -0.68 10.30
N ALA A 24 12.26 -0.04 10.96
CA ALA A 24 13.48 -0.69 11.43
C ALA A 24 13.23 -1.78 12.50
N ARG A 25 12.05 -1.78 13.14
CA ARG A 25 11.66 -2.83 14.10
C ARG A 25 11.34 -4.16 13.44
N LEU A 26 11.06 -4.16 12.12
CA LEU A 26 10.79 -5.37 11.36
C LEU A 26 12.09 -5.90 10.75
N THR A 27 12.53 -7.06 11.20
CA THR A 27 13.75 -7.71 10.72
C THR A 27 13.40 -8.98 9.94
N VAL A 28 13.84 -9.05 8.67
CA VAL A 28 13.71 -10.25 7.83
C VAL A 28 14.41 -11.43 8.52
N GLY A 29 13.78 -12.59 8.49
CA GLY A 29 14.24 -13.82 9.12
C GLY A 29 13.83 -13.99 10.58
N THR A 30 13.44 -12.93 11.31
CA THR A 30 13.11 -13.00 12.74
C THR A 30 11.71 -12.52 13.08
N THR A 31 11.21 -11.47 12.46
CA THR A 31 9.89 -10.93 12.75
C THR A 31 8.78 -11.91 12.39
N SER A 32 7.83 -12.12 13.30
CA SER A 32 6.68 -13.01 13.09
C SER A 32 5.43 -12.23 12.65
N VAL A 33 4.45 -12.95 12.07
CA VAL A 33 3.10 -12.43 11.76
C VAL A 33 2.46 -11.81 12.99
N ALA A 34 2.56 -12.46 14.17
CA ALA A 34 1.96 -11.96 15.40
C ALA A 34 2.56 -10.61 15.83
N GLN A 35 3.87 -10.44 15.70
CA GLN A 35 4.54 -9.17 16.00
C GLN A 35 4.10 -8.05 15.06
N VAL A 36 3.98 -8.33 13.76
CA VAL A 36 3.49 -7.34 12.79
C VAL A 36 2.06 -6.92 13.10
N ARG A 37 1.17 -7.88 13.38
CA ARG A 37 -0.21 -7.58 13.76
C ARG A 37 -0.32 -6.83 15.08
N ALA A 38 0.56 -7.07 16.04
CA ALA A 38 0.62 -6.33 17.28
C ALA A 38 1.04 -4.86 17.08
N LEU A 39 1.91 -4.59 16.10
CA LEU A 39 2.41 -3.25 15.79
C LEU A 39 1.47 -2.43 14.89
N TYR A 40 0.86 -3.06 13.89
CA TYR A 40 0.11 -2.38 12.82
C TYR A 40 -1.38 -2.77 12.74
N GLY A 41 -1.83 -3.68 13.62
CA GLY A 41 -3.22 -4.15 13.59
C GLY A 41 -3.46 -5.20 12.50
N GLN A 42 -4.72 -5.32 12.09
CA GLN A 42 -5.10 -6.27 11.04
C GLN A 42 -4.68 -5.74 9.66
N PRO A 43 -4.16 -6.61 8.79
CA PRO A 43 -3.86 -6.23 7.42
C PRO A 43 -5.14 -5.94 6.63
N THR A 44 -5.02 -5.12 5.59
CA THR A 44 -6.10 -4.85 4.64
C THR A 44 -6.51 -6.12 3.89
N HIS A 45 -5.50 -6.94 3.53
CA HIS A 45 -5.69 -8.23 2.88
C HIS A 45 -4.60 -9.23 3.29
N VAL A 46 -4.92 -10.51 3.18
CA VAL A 46 -3.97 -11.62 3.37
C VAL A 46 -3.96 -12.45 2.10
N TRP A 47 -2.83 -12.45 1.41
CA TRP A 47 -2.62 -13.22 0.20
C TRP A 47 -1.94 -14.54 0.52
N PRO A 48 -2.58 -15.69 0.28
CA PRO A 48 -1.90 -16.99 0.42
C PRO A 48 -0.85 -17.15 -0.67
N GLU A 49 0.28 -17.78 -0.31
CA GLU A 49 1.37 -18.07 -1.22
C GLU A 49 1.44 -19.59 -1.52
N ALA A 50 1.96 -19.94 -2.70
CA ALA A 50 2.00 -21.33 -3.15
C ALA A 50 2.91 -22.24 -2.29
N ASP A 51 3.88 -21.64 -1.58
CA ASP A 51 4.79 -22.33 -0.67
C ASP A 51 4.23 -22.54 0.75
N GLY A 52 2.95 -22.26 0.95
CA GLY A 52 2.27 -22.32 2.24
C GLY A 52 2.50 -21.09 3.12
N GLY A 53 3.23 -20.11 2.63
CA GLY A 53 3.41 -18.80 3.27
C GLY A 53 2.21 -17.88 3.02
N GLN A 54 2.38 -16.60 3.38
CA GLN A 54 1.37 -15.57 3.14
C GLN A 54 2.02 -14.18 2.98
N THR A 55 1.36 -13.30 2.24
CA THR A 55 1.71 -11.89 2.20
C THR A 55 0.61 -11.07 2.90
N LEU A 56 1.01 -10.29 3.90
CA LEU A 56 0.13 -9.33 4.56
C LEU A 56 0.22 -7.99 3.84
N GLU A 57 -0.93 -7.46 3.45
CA GLU A 57 -1.08 -6.15 2.82
C GLU A 57 -1.50 -5.10 3.84
N TYR A 58 -0.76 -3.99 3.90
CA TYR A 58 -1.12 -2.80 4.66
C TYR A 58 -1.12 -1.59 3.72
N THR A 59 -2.28 -1.28 3.15
CA THR A 59 -2.41 -0.16 2.23
C THR A 59 -2.68 1.15 2.95
N GLY A 60 -2.05 2.23 2.46
CA GLY A 60 -2.38 3.60 2.85
C GLY A 60 -3.57 4.19 2.10
N GLN A 61 -4.07 3.49 1.06
CA GLN A 61 -5.22 3.96 0.27
C GLN A 61 -6.50 4.06 1.15
N PRO A 62 -7.40 4.99 0.87
CA PRO A 62 -7.42 5.94 -0.25
C PRO A 62 -6.64 7.25 -0.01
N PHE A 63 -6.02 7.45 1.15
CA PHE A 63 -5.42 8.73 1.54
C PHE A 63 -3.89 8.74 1.43
N GLY A 64 -3.25 7.59 1.54
CA GLY A 64 -1.80 7.44 1.44
C GLY A 64 -1.33 7.09 0.03
N THR A 65 -0.01 7.06 -0.14
CA THR A 65 0.67 6.81 -1.43
C THR A 65 1.55 5.57 -1.40
N HIS A 66 1.35 4.67 -0.42
CA HIS A 66 2.11 3.43 -0.23
C HIS A 66 1.17 2.24 -0.04
N CYS A 67 1.68 1.06 -0.30
CA CYS A 67 1.05 -0.21 0.02
C CYS A 67 2.11 -1.21 0.47
N ASP A 68 2.22 -1.42 1.77
CA ASP A 68 3.25 -2.28 2.34
C ASP A 68 2.86 -3.75 2.20
N MET A 69 3.68 -4.49 1.47
CA MET A 69 3.56 -5.93 1.23
C MET A 69 4.62 -6.66 2.05
N LEU A 70 4.19 -7.40 3.07
CA LEU A 70 5.03 -8.15 3.99
C LEU A 70 4.85 -9.64 3.75
N ARG A 71 5.84 -10.30 3.13
CA ARG A 71 5.78 -11.72 2.84
C ARG A 71 6.36 -12.54 3.99
N PHE A 72 5.63 -13.57 4.38
CA PHE A 72 5.99 -14.54 5.40
C PHE A 72 6.09 -15.94 4.80
N ASP A 73 7.01 -16.73 5.29
CA ASP A 73 7.10 -18.15 4.96
C ASP A 73 6.03 -19.00 5.69
N ALA A 74 5.99 -20.29 5.42
CA ALA A 74 5.05 -21.22 6.05
C ALA A 74 5.21 -21.33 7.58
N SER A 75 6.37 -20.95 8.13
CA SER A 75 6.61 -20.89 9.58
C SER A 75 6.13 -19.59 10.21
N GLY A 76 5.61 -18.64 9.40
CA GLY A 76 5.15 -17.33 9.82
C GLY A 76 6.27 -16.32 10.11
N ARG A 77 7.46 -16.49 9.52
CA ARG A 77 8.59 -15.56 9.62
C ARG A 77 8.63 -14.65 8.41
N LEU A 78 8.91 -13.36 8.64
CA LEU A 78 9.07 -12.35 7.60
C LEU A 78 10.26 -12.71 6.70
N VAL A 79 10.02 -12.91 5.41
CA VAL A 79 11.07 -13.21 4.42
C VAL A 79 11.32 -12.09 3.43
N ALA A 80 10.33 -11.22 3.20
CA ALA A 80 10.49 -10.04 2.35
C ALA A 80 9.52 -8.93 2.75
N ARG A 81 9.90 -7.70 2.43
CA ARG A 81 9.03 -6.52 2.57
C ARG A 81 9.29 -5.55 1.42
N ARG A 82 8.23 -4.96 0.91
CA ARG A 82 8.29 -3.99 -0.20
C ARG A 82 7.11 -3.04 -0.15
N ASP A 83 7.26 -1.87 -0.76
CA ASP A 83 6.13 -1.03 -1.12
C ASP A 83 5.61 -1.46 -2.49
N GLY A 84 4.38 -1.98 -2.53
CA GLY A 84 3.72 -2.41 -3.78
C GLY A 84 3.51 -1.24 -4.75
N LEU A 85 3.40 0.00 -4.27
CA LEU A 85 3.21 1.18 -5.12
C LEU A 85 4.54 1.81 -5.58
N ALA A 86 5.69 1.23 -5.23
CA ALA A 86 6.98 1.68 -5.77
C ALA A 86 7.01 1.61 -7.30
N PRO A 87 7.70 2.55 -7.99
CA PRO A 87 7.75 2.57 -9.46
C PRO A 87 8.16 1.24 -10.09
N ALA A 88 9.13 0.55 -9.47
CA ALA A 88 9.60 -0.75 -9.95
C ALA A 88 8.54 -1.87 -9.87
N GLU A 89 7.60 -1.79 -8.94
CA GLU A 89 6.50 -2.75 -8.81
C GLU A 89 5.40 -2.44 -9.82
N ARG A 90 5.02 -1.16 -9.97
CA ARG A 90 4.04 -0.71 -10.97
C ARG A 90 4.46 -1.04 -12.40
N ALA A 91 5.77 -0.93 -12.69
CA ALA A 91 6.34 -1.26 -14.01
C ALA A 91 6.20 -2.75 -14.39
N LYS A 92 5.90 -3.65 -13.44
CA LYS A 92 5.65 -5.07 -13.71
C LYS A 92 4.25 -5.35 -14.27
N ILE A 93 3.34 -4.36 -14.21
CA ILE A 93 1.98 -4.52 -14.71
C ILE A 93 2.01 -4.41 -16.23
N VAL A 94 1.57 -5.48 -16.88
CA VAL A 94 1.55 -5.61 -18.34
C VAL A 94 0.17 -6.00 -18.85
N PRO A 95 -0.18 -5.68 -20.09
CA PRO A 95 -1.43 -6.13 -20.71
C PRO A 95 -1.63 -7.65 -20.58
N GLY A 96 -2.87 -8.06 -20.33
CA GLY A 96 -3.25 -9.45 -20.14
C GLY A 96 -3.25 -9.93 -18.68
N MET A 97 -2.70 -9.17 -17.73
CA MET A 97 -2.80 -9.51 -16.30
C MET A 97 -4.24 -9.37 -15.79
N THR A 98 -4.66 -10.30 -14.92
CA THR A 98 -5.96 -10.20 -14.25
C THR A 98 -5.95 -9.14 -13.15
N MET A 99 -7.14 -8.70 -12.73
CA MET A 99 -7.29 -7.75 -11.61
C MET A 99 -6.65 -8.28 -10.33
N GLU A 100 -6.84 -9.57 -10.02
CA GLU A 100 -6.22 -10.20 -8.85
C GLU A 100 -4.68 -10.17 -8.95
N GLN A 101 -4.10 -10.45 -10.12
CA GLN A 101 -2.65 -10.38 -10.32
C GLN A 101 -2.12 -8.97 -10.08
N VAL A 102 -2.84 -7.94 -10.54
CA VAL A 102 -2.49 -6.54 -10.27
C VAL A 102 -2.58 -6.23 -8.78
N GLN A 103 -3.67 -6.61 -8.11
CA GLN A 103 -3.82 -6.37 -6.67
C GLN A 103 -2.78 -7.14 -5.83
N ARG A 104 -2.37 -8.34 -6.24
CA ARG A 104 -1.26 -9.06 -5.59
C ARG A 104 0.08 -8.34 -5.74
N LEU A 105 0.28 -7.57 -6.80
CA LEU A 105 1.49 -6.78 -7.00
C LEU A 105 1.49 -5.48 -6.21
N ILE A 106 0.42 -4.68 -6.33
CA ILE A 106 0.42 -3.29 -5.87
C ILE A 106 -0.62 -2.99 -4.80
N GLY A 107 -1.43 -4.00 -4.40
CA GLY A 107 -2.43 -3.92 -3.33
C GLY A 107 -3.76 -3.32 -3.79
N LYS A 108 -4.64 -3.15 -2.79
CA LYS A 108 -5.99 -2.63 -2.99
C LYS A 108 -5.97 -1.21 -3.54
N GLU A 109 -6.83 -0.99 -4.53
CA GLU A 109 -7.05 0.31 -5.17
C GLU A 109 -7.68 1.36 -4.24
N ARG A 110 -7.48 2.63 -4.58
CA ARG A 110 -8.17 3.78 -3.99
C ARG A 110 -9.63 3.83 -4.45
N THR A 111 -9.86 3.74 -5.77
CA THR A 111 -11.19 3.71 -6.36
C THR A 111 -11.29 2.66 -7.47
N ARG A 112 -12.52 2.18 -7.68
CA ARG A 112 -12.91 1.33 -8.80
C ARG A 112 -14.14 1.93 -9.44
N ILE A 113 -14.09 2.09 -10.76
CA ILE A 113 -15.21 2.60 -11.57
C ILE A 113 -15.45 1.63 -12.71
N ARG A 114 -16.71 1.24 -12.90
CA ARG A 114 -17.17 0.48 -14.06
C ARG A 114 -17.76 1.45 -15.09
N TYR A 115 -17.23 1.42 -16.30
CA TYR A 115 -17.76 2.16 -17.45
C TYR A 115 -18.55 1.23 -18.35
N GLU A 116 -19.88 1.17 -18.17
CA GLU A 116 -20.77 0.28 -18.90
C GLU A 116 -20.72 0.47 -20.43
N ARG A 117 -20.55 1.71 -20.89
CA ARG A 117 -20.53 2.04 -22.31
C ARG A 117 -19.32 1.47 -23.05
N THR A 118 -18.19 1.38 -22.41
CA THR A 118 -16.92 0.88 -22.98
C THR A 118 -16.59 -0.53 -22.51
N ASP A 119 -17.39 -1.06 -21.59
CA ASP A 119 -17.17 -2.36 -20.92
C ASP A 119 -15.82 -2.44 -20.21
N GLU A 120 -15.43 -1.35 -19.53
CA GLU A 120 -14.14 -1.23 -18.85
C GLU A 120 -14.31 -1.14 -17.34
N ASP A 121 -13.44 -1.83 -16.58
CA ASP A 121 -13.18 -1.56 -15.18
C ASP A 121 -11.91 -0.70 -15.05
N VAL A 122 -12.00 0.39 -14.32
CA VAL A 122 -10.88 1.30 -14.11
C VAL A 122 -10.58 1.39 -12.63
N LEU A 123 -9.37 0.99 -12.26
CA LEU A 123 -8.84 1.04 -10.90
C LEU A 123 -7.76 2.10 -10.81
N ASP A 124 -7.73 2.87 -9.71
CA ASP A 124 -6.66 3.83 -9.49
C ASP A 124 -6.06 3.77 -8.08
N TRP A 125 -4.84 4.25 -7.97
CA TRP A 125 -4.06 4.38 -6.74
C TRP A 125 -3.42 5.75 -6.65
N ASN A 126 -3.41 6.34 -5.44
CA ASN A 126 -2.53 7.46 -5.16
C ASN A 126 -1.09 6.95 -5.07
N VAL A 127 -0.17 7.57 -5.77
CA VAL A 127 1.26 7.23 -5.73
C VAL A 127 2.09 8.48 -5.50
N VAL A 128 3.35 8.30 -5.07
CA VAL A 128 4.24 9.44 -4.85
C VAL A 128 4.53 10.15 -6.17
N PRO A 129 4.20 11.44 -6.30
CA PRO A 129 4.51 12.20 -7.50
C PRO A 129 6.01 12.51 -7.58
N PRO A 130 6.56 12.65 -8.81
CA PRO A 130 7.95 13.09 -8.98
C PRO A 130 8.18 14.55 -8.53
N PHE A 131 7.10 15.34 -8.37
CA PHE A 131 7.13 16.74 -7.94
C PHE A 131 6.11 16.97 -6.82
N SER A 132 6.48 17.76 -5.82
CA SER A 132 5.81 17.83 -4.51
C SER A 132 4.45 18.54 -4.44
N ALA A 133 4.00 19.24 -5.48
CA ALA A 133 2.79 20.09 -5.43
C ALA A 133 1.54 19.44 -6.06
N MET A 134 1.65 18.28 -6.67
CA MET A 134 0.55 17.63 -7.39
C MET A 134 0.28 16.22 -6.84
N LEU A 135 -0.94 15.75 -7.00
CA LEU A 135 -1.27 14.34 -6.78
C LEU A 135 -0.98 13.55 -8.06
N LEU A 136 -0.41 12.36 -7.90
CA LEU A 136 -0.23 11.42 -9.00
C LEU A 136 -1.14 10.23 -8.79
N HIS A 137 -1.98 9.94 -9.78
CA HIS A 137 -2.78 8.72 -9.83
C HIS A 137 -2.17 7.76 -10.83
N PHE A 138 -1.88 6.56 -10.37
CA PHE A 138 -1.60 5.42 -11.23
C PHE A 138 -2.91 4.70 -11.51
N THR A 139 -3.30 4.61 -12.78
CA THR A 139 -4.59 4.10 -13.22
C THR A 139 -4.40 2.89 -14.11
N VAL A 140 -5.13 1.82 -13.85
CA VAL A 140 -5.13 0.59 -14.64
C VAL A 140 -6.51 0.39 -15.24
N TYR A 141 -6.56 0.22 -16.56
CA TYR A 141 -7.77 -0.06 -17.33
C TYR A 141 -7.84 -1.54 -17.64
N PHE A 142 -8.98 -2.14 -17.30
CA PHE A 142 -9.28 -3.55 -17.57
C PHE A 142 -10.40 -3.65 -18.58
N LYS A 143 -10.21 -4.50 -19.58
CA LYS A 143 -11.21 -4.89 -20.54
C LYS A 143 -11.26 -6.41 -20.63
N ASP A 144 -12.46 -6.98 -20.69
CA ASP A 144 -12.66 -8.44 -20.65
C ASP A 144 -11.95 -9.11 -19.45
N GLY A 145 -11.86 -8.40 -18.30
CA GLY A 145 -11.26 -8.90 -17.07
C GLY A 145 -9.74 -8.86 -17.00
N VAL A 146 -9.05 -8.35 -18.02
CA VAL A 146 -7.58 -8.26 -18.08
C VAL A 146 -7.12 -6.82 -18.32
N VAL A 147 -5.88 -6.52 -17.89
CA VAL A 147 -5.24 -5.22 -18.13
C VAL A 147 -5.17 -4.95 -19.63
N GLU A 148 -5.71 -3.82 -20.04
CA GLU A 148 -5.53 -3.26 -21.38
C GLU A 148 -4.35 -2.29 -21.42
N LYS A 149 -4.31 -1.35 -20.46
CA LYS A 149 -3.28 -0.31 -20.37
C LYS A 149 -3.16 0.24 -18.96
N THR A 150 -2.04 0.93 -18.71
CA THR A 150 -1.79 1.73 -17.51
C THR A 150 -1.53 3.18 -17.87
N VAL A 151 -1.92 4.11 -17.01
CA VAL A 151 -1.70 5.56 -17.21
C VAL A 151 -1.33 6.19 -15.88
N GLU A 152 -0.37 7.11 -15.89
CA GLU A 152 -0.08 8.00 -14.76
C GLU A 152 -0.67 9.39 -15.05
N ILE A 153 -1.50 9.89 -14.13
CA ILE A 153 -2.22 11.16 -14.30
C ILE A 153 -1.86 12.09 -13.15
N LEU A 154 -1.23 13.21 -13.48
CA LEU A 154 -1.04 14.32 -12.54
C LEU A 154 -2.37 15.04 -12.33
N VAL A 155 -2.75 15.20 -11.06
CA VAL A 155 -3.99 15.85 -10.66
C VAL A 155 -3.65 17.07 -9.82
N ASP A 156 -4.15 18.23 -10.27
CA ASP A 156 -4.11 19.45 -9.48
C ASP A 156 -5.18 19.33 -8.37
N PRO A 157 -4.82 19.34 -7.08
CA PRO A 157 -5.79 19.22 -6.00
C PRO A 157 -6.75 20.40 -5.93
N ASP A 158 -6.36 21.57 -6.44
CA ASP A 158 -7.15 22.80 -6.41
C ASP A 158 -8.08 22.96 -7.62
N ARG A 159 -7.98 22.08 -8.61
CA ARG A 159 -8.88 22.05 -9.77
C ARG A 159 -9.86 20.89 -9.65
N PRO A 160 -11.14 21.13 -9.28
CA PRO A 160 -12.15 20.10 -9.33
C PRO A 160 -12.25 19.54 -10.75
N ARG A 161 -12.14 18.22 -10.90
CA ARG A 161 -12.38 17.55 -12.18
C ARG A 161 -13.83 17.80 -12.57
N HIS A 162 -14.05 18.54 -13.66
CA HIS A 162 -15.33 18.46 -14.35
C HIS A 162 -15.41 17.05 -14.96
N ILE A 163 -16.13 16.16 -14.30
CA ILE A 163 -16.50 14.85 -14.85
C ILE A 163 -17.59 15.15 -15.87
N PHE A 164 -17.23 15.10 -17.15
CA PHE A 164 -18.19 15.13 -18.25
C PHE A 164 -18.70 13.74 -18.54
#